data_9fd21965f094b940f573e8ca8fd8d470
#
_entry.id   9fd21965f094b940f573e8ca8fd8d470
#
_cell.length_a   1.000
_cell.length_b   1.000
_cell.length_c   1.000
_cell.angle_alpha   90.00
_cell.angle_beta   90.00
_cell.angle_gamma   90.00
#
_symmetry.space_group_name_H-M   'P 1'
#
loop_
_entity.id
_entity.type
_entity.pdbx_description
1 polymer ?
#
loop_
_entity_poly.entity_id
_entity_poly.type
_entity_poly.pdbx_seq_one_letter_code
_entity_poly.pdbx_strand_id
1 'polypeptide(L)'
;MRLATAAPLPAPAWAARVIWYQIFPERFRNGDPSNDPTRDSLEDPANVPQNWRITPWTGDWYSRDAWETAQDKPGSPDKVPNFYKNGVLDRRYGGDLQGVLEKLDYLHDLGVNAIYFNPIFYARSLHKYDSSNLQHIDPYMGPDPKGDLELIANEDENPATWHWTSADRLFLKLVAAAHRKGFHVLIDGVFNHTGRDFFAFRDLKAKQQASHYKDWYVVNSWAKPSDPASKFTYKGWWGHDTLPVFAANADNTDLAAGPKQYVLDVTKRWLRPVVDGKPAQGIDGWRLDAADERPAKFWTEWNAYVRSLKPDAYTCGETWKPAARFVADDGFSACMNYFAFAFPVKGFLIDARIPASRFVMLLDSRRKAFSPSVVPVLQNLVDSHDTDRLASMIVNRRLAAYPPDGDISYDENNDVRNNNTYDIRKPDAGDRAIQRIVVLFQMTYLGAPVVYYGDEAGMWGAHDPDCRMPMVWKDLKFDPQATDPRGIGRSPDDLNFDAHLFAFYKSAIAFRKAHAVLADGPVEFLNPNDSNRTLAMLRRGDSEEIVLAINRGDQPRVIHLSSPHLEWTDPQIAISTDGSRHTLARDSDGWDINLPPLTAAVCQGMIPVLPRNHGPP
;
A
#
# COMPACT_ATOMS: atom_id res chain seq x y z
N MET A 1 5.86 23.37 -30.33
CA MET A 1 4.54 22.90 -30.69
C MET A 1 3.68 23.01 -29.44
N ARG A 2 2.72 23.94 -29.36
CA ARG A 2 1.81 24.03 -28.20
C ARG A 2 0.90 22.79 -28.29
N LEU A 3 1.03 21.87 -27.35
CA LEU A 3 0.05 20.81 -27.13
C LEU A 3 -1.29 21.52 -26.85
N ALA A 4 -2.28 21.29 -27.68
CA ALA A 4 -3.63 21.70 -27.39
C ALA A 4 -4.00 21.12 -26.02
N THR A 5 -4.56 21.93 -25.13
CA THR A 5 -5.11 21.50 -23.86
C THR A 5 -6.25 20.54 -24.17
N ALA A 6 -5.93 19.24 -24.18
CA ALA A 6 -6.96 18.21 -24.24
C ALA A 6 -7.84 18.36 -22.99
N ALA A 7 -9.15 18.15 -23.16
CA ALA A 7 -10.05 18.09 -22.02
C ALA A 7 -9.50 17.09 -20.99
N PRO A 8 -9.62 17.40 -19.68
CA PRO A 8 -9.14 16.53 -18.63
C PRO A 8 -9.74 15.13 -18.82
N LEU A 9 -8.88 14.11 -18.85
CA LEU A 9 -9.33 12.73 -18.96
C LEU A 9 -9.72 12.26 -17.56
N PRO A 10 -10.95 11.79 -17.36
CA PRO A 10 -11.37 11.23 -16.07
C PRO A 10 -10.49 10.03 -15.70
N ALA A 11 -10.41 9.72 -14.40
CA ALA A 11 -9.81 8.47 -13.95
C ALA A 11 -10.44 7.27 -14.68
N PRO A 12 -9.69 6.18 -14.93
CA PRO A 12 -10.23 5.06 -15.70
C PRO A 12 -11.44 4.44 -14.98
N ALA A 13 -12.52 4.20 -15.73
CA ALA A 13 -13.80 3.76 -15.17
C ALA A 13 -13.71 2.44 -14.38
N TRP A 14 -12.76 1.56 -14.74
CA TRP A 14 -12.55 0.30 -14.04
C TRP A 14 -12.08 0.51 -12.59
N ALA A 15 -11.37 1.60 -12.30
CA ALA A 15 -10.71 1.85 -11.00
C ALA A 15 -11.71 2.08 -9.84
N ALA A 16 -12.93 2.51 -10.10
CA ALA A 16 -13.96 2.64 -9.07
C ALA A 16 -14.50 1.28 -8.56
N ARG A 17 -14.29 0.22 -9.33
CA ARG A 17 -14.84 -1.12 -9.06
C ARG A 17 -13.78 -2.14 -8.62
N VAL A 18 -12.56 -1.67 -8.33
CA VAL A 18 -11.49 -2.55 -7.87
C VAL A 18 -11.40 -2.60 -6.36
N ILE A 19 -10.89 -3.72 -5.91
CA ILE A 19 -10.37 -3.92 -4.57
C ILE A 19 -8.91 -4.27 -4.75
N TRP A 20 -8.05 -3.38 -4.28
CA TRP A 20 -6.60 -3.51 -4.38
C TRP A 20 -6.07 -4.51 -3.36
N TYR A 21 -5.03 -5.24 -3.76
CA TYR A 21 -4.22 -6.05 -2.86
C TYR A 21 -2.77 -5.61 -3.01
N GLN A 22 -2.19 -5.08 -1.94
CA GLN A 22 -0.80 -4.64 -1.92
C GLN A 22 0.12 -5.81 -1.60
N ILE A 23 1.10 -6.06 -2.46
CA ILE A 23 2.09 -7.13 -2.31
C ILE A 23 3.47 -6.54 -2.08
N PHE A 24 4.15 -7.01 -1.01
CA PHE A 24 5.57 -6.84 -0.79
C PHE A 24 6.27 -8.14 -1.26
N PRO A 25 6.82 -8.20 -2.51
CA PRO A 25 7.14 -9.45 -3.17
C PRO A 25 8.12 -10.33 -2.39
N GLU A 26 9.19 -9.73 -1.86
CA GLU A 26 10.22 -10.43 -1.07
C GLU A 26 9.67 -11.14 0.17
N ARG A 27 8.46 -10.76 0.62
CA ARG A 27 7.77 -11.28 1.82
C ARG A 27 6.47 -12.01 1.48
N PHE A 28 6.13 -12.17 0.20
CA PHE A 28 4.84 -12.74 -0.18
C PHE A 28 4.88 -14.26 -0.32
N ARG A 29 5.75 -14.79 -1.20
CA ARG A 29 5.96 -16.23 -1.37
C ARG A 29 7.28 -16.48 -2.09
N ASN A 30 8.09 -17.40 -1.57
CA ASN A 30 9.21 -17.99 -2.28
C ASN A 30 8.67 -19.14 -3.16
N GLY A 31 8.68 -18.95 -4.46
CA GLY A 31 8.22 -19.93 -5.46
C GLY A 31 9.34 -20.69 -6.13
N ASP A 32 10.56 -20.14 -6.12
CA ASP A 32 11.74 -20.74 -6.71
C ASP A 32 12.99 -20.54 -5.81
N PRO A 33 13.28 -21.44 -4.88
CA PRO A 33 14.45 -21.32 -4.01
C PRO A 33 15.80 -21.30 -4.75
N SER A 34 15.84 -21.60 -6.05
CA SER A 34 17.08 -21.56 -6.83
C SER A 34 17.52 -20.14 -7.18
N ASN A 35 16.61 -19.16 -7.09
CA ASN A 35 16.89 -17.74 -7.32
C ASN A 35 17.11 -16.95 -6.02
N ASP A 36 17.11 -17.60 -4.86
CA ASP A 36 17.25 -16.96 -3.57
C ASP A 36 18.43 -15.97 -3.54
N PRO A 37 18.26 -14.79 -2.94
CA PRO A 37 19.35 -13.82 -2.75
C PRO A 37 20.56 -14.44 -2.05
N THR A 38 21.74 -14.02 -2.48
CA THR A 38 23.01 -14.41 -1.87
C THR A 38 23.60 -13.25 -1.07
N ARG A 39 24.58 -13.52 -0.20
CA ARG A 39 25.29 -12.46 0.53
C ARG A 39 25.80 -11.35 -0.39
N ASP A 40 26.31 -11.71 -1.57
CA ASP A 40 26.89 -10.74 -2.52
C ASP A 40 25.82 -9.90 -3.24
N SER A 41 24.54 -10.25 -3.14
CA SER A 41 23.42 -9.46 -3.66
C SER A 41 22.96 -8.35 -2.71
N LEU A 42 23.44 -8.30 -1.47
CA LEU A 42 23.06 -7.31 -0.46
C LEU A 42 23.72 -5.95 -0.73
N GLU A 43 23.21 -4.89 -0.09
CA GLU A 43 23.64 -3.52 -0.36
C GLU A 43 25.13 -3.28 -0.06
N ASP A 44 25.62 -3.72 1.09
CA ASP A 44 27.02 -3.59 1.51
C ASP A 44 27.61 -4.96 1.88
N PRO A 45 27.82 -5.87 0.93
CA PRO A 45 28.16 -7.26 1.22
C PRO A 45 29.49 -7.42 1.98
N ALA A 46 30.40 -6.42 1.88
CA ALA A 46 31.64 -6.42 2.64
C ALA A 46 31.42 -6.29 4.16
N ASN A 47 30.34 -5.65 4.58
CA ASN A 47 29.97 -5.43 5.97
C ASN A 47 29.06 -6.54 6.53
N VAL A 48 28.53 -7.41 5.66
CA VAL A 48 27.69 -8.53 6.07
C VAL A 48 28.56 -9.74 6.46
N PRO A 49 28.30 -10.42 7.58
CA PRO A 49 29.06 -11.58 8.01
C PRO A 49 29.15 -12.69 6.96
N GLN A 50 30.29 -13.39 6.93
CA GLN A 50 30.54 -14.47 5.94
C GLN A 50 29.59 -15.66 6.08
N ASN A 51 29.04 -15.88 7.28
CA ASN A 51 28.06 -16.92 7.57
C ASN A 51 26.60 -16.46 7.36
N TRP A 52 26.39 -15.32 6.65
CA TRP A 52 25.06 -14.90 6.25
C TRP A 52 24.35 -15.98 5.44
N ARG A 53 23.08 -16.12 5.65
CA ARG A 53 22.19 -17.03 4.92
C ARG A 53 20.79 -16.47 4.83
N ILE A 54 20.01 -16.97 3.90
CA ILE A 54 18.59 -16.66 3.79
C ILE A 54 17.86 -16.99 5.09
N THR A 55 16.95 -16.12 5.49
CA THR A 55 16.22 -16.28 6.74
C THR A 55 15.06 -17.27 6.55
N PRO A 56 14.87 -18.22 7.49
CA PRO A 56 13.76 -19.16 7.41
C PRO A 56 12.39 -18.45 7.36
N TRP A 57 11.56 -18.82 6.39
CA TRP A 57 10.24 -18.19 6.15
C TRP A 57 9.31 -18.26 7.36
N THR A 58 9.37 -19.35 8.12
CA THR A 58 8.42 -19.70 9.17
C THR A 58 8.93 -19.46 10.59
N GLY A 59 10.09 -18.82 10.74
CA GLY A 59 10.74 -18.60 12.04
C GLY A 59 10.04 -17.56 12.92
N ASP A 60 10.38 -17.57 14.20
CA ASP A 60 10.00 -16.48 15.16
C ASP A 60 10.65 -15.17 14.69
N TRP A 61 9.83 -14.15 14.45
CA TRP A 61 10.25 -12.89 13.83
C TRP A 61 11.40 -12.20 14.56
N TYR A 62 11.32 -12.11 15.89
CA TYR A 62 12.35 -11.45 16.69
C TYR A 62 13.51 -12.36 17.09
N SER A 63 13.44 -13.65 16.77
CA SER A 63 14.59 -14.56 16.93
C SER A 63 15.68 -14.20 15.94
N ARG A 64 16.92 -14.09 16.41
CA ARG A 64 18.07 -13.65 15.62
C ARG A 64 19.02 -14.81 15.34
N ASP A 65 19.47 -14.88 14.10
CA ASP A 65 20.49 -15.84 13.66
C ASP A 65 21.89 -15.50 14.22
N ALA A 66 22.77 -16.49 14.19
CA ALA A 66 24.16 -16.31 14.62
C ALA A 66 24.91 -15.22 13.81
N TRP A 67 24.58 -15.05 12.51
CA TRP A 67 25.17 -13.99 11.70
C TRP A 67 24.68 -12.60 12.10
N GLU A 68 23.44 -12.45 12.58
CA GLU A 68 22.92 -11.18 13.08
C GLU A 68 23.53 -10.81 14.43
N THR A 69 23.62 -11.77 15.34
CA THR A 69 24.21 -11.56 16.69
C THR A 69 25.72 -11.32 16.64
N ALA A 70 26.42 -11.82 15.63
CA ALA A 70 27.83 -11.53 15.40
C ALA A 70 28.14 -10.04 15.12
N GLN A 71 27.13 -9.26 14.77
CA GLN A 71 27.25 -7.82 14.52
C GLN A 71 27.09 -6.97 15.78
N ASP A 72 26.68 -7.58 16.90
CA ASP A 72 26.45 -6.85 18.14
C ASP A 72 27.77 -6.33 18.74
N LYS A 73 27.75 -5.02 19.08
CA LYS A 73 28.89 -4.40 19.76
C LYS A 73 28.69 -4.52 21.27
N PRO A 74 29.61 -5.19 22.02
CA PRO A 74 29.52 -5.27 23.47
C PRO A 74 29.52 -3.87 24.10
N GLY A 75 28.60 -3.62 25.05
CA GLY A 75 28.62 -2.44 25.92
C GLY A 75 28.00 -1.16 25.34
N SER A 76 27.26 -1.23 24.25
CA SER A 76 26.48 -0.08 23.77
C SER A 76 25.25 0.12 24.68
N PRO A 77 25.11 1.27 25.36
CA PRO A 77 23.97 1.58 26.23
C PRO A 77 22.72 2.02 25.43
N ASP A 78 22.54 1.46 24.27
CA ASP A 78 21.56 1.90 23.31
C ASP A 78 20.12 1.59 23.75
N LYS A 79 19.26 2.59 23.66
CA LYS A 79 17.82 2.48 23.93
C LYS A 79 17.09 1.62 22.89
N VAL A 80 17.63 1.57 21.65
CA VAL A 80 17.04 0.82 20.54
C VAL A 80 17.51 -0.64 20.58
N PRO A 81 16.62 -1.63 20.54
CA PRO A 81 16.97 -3.04 20.52
C PRO A 81 17.91 -3.41 19.36
N ASN A 82 18.86 -4.30 19.61
CA ASN A 82 19.84 -4.76 18.59
C ASN A 82 19.17 -5.36 17.35
N PHE A 83 17.97 -5.93 17.48
CA PHE A 83 17.18 -6.42 16.35
C PHE A 83 17.04 -5.37 15.24
N TYR A 84 16.78 -4.11 15.57
CA TYR A 84 16.59 -3.03 14.59
C TYR A 84 17.89 -2.41 14.07
N LYS A 85 19.02 -2.68 14.74
CA LYS A 85 20.32 -2.09 14.37
C LYS A 85 21.15 -2.99 13.50
N ASN A 86 21.09 -4.29 13.82
CA ASN A 86 22.03 -5.26 13.32
C ASN A 86 21.28 -6.42 12.66
N GLY A 87 21.24 -6.43 11.35
CA GLY A 87 20.86 -7.59 10.57
C GLY A 87 19.44 -7.62 10.02
N VAL A 88 18.42 -7.04 10.68
CA VAL A 88 17.03 -7.15 10.21
C VAL A 88 16.84 -6.59 8.79
N LEU A 89 17.58 -5.54 8.41
CA LEU A 89 17.54 -4.97 7.07
C LEU A 89 18.31 -5.83 6.05
N ASP A 90 19.18 -6.73 6.52
CA ASP A 90 19.91 -7.69 5.67
C ASP A 90 19.18 -9.02 5.54
N ARG A 91 18.07 -9.24 6.26
CA ARG A 91 17.24 -10.43 6.11
C ARG A 91 16.64 -10.51 4.72
N ARG A 92 16.77 -11.68 4.10
CA ARG A 92 16.06 -12.04 2.87
C ARG A 92 15.32 -13.35 3.10
N TYR A 93 14.11 -13.42 2.53
CA TYR A 93 13.23 -14.57 2.63
C TYR A 93 12.98 -15.23 1.27
N GLY A 94 13.46 -14.60 0.19
CA GLY A 94 13.41 -15.16 -1.15
C GLY A 94 12.04 -15.11 -1.82
N GLY A 95 11.15 -14.23 -1.38
CA GLY A 95 9.89 -14.03 -2.10
C GLY A 95 10.13 -13.51 -3.52
N ASP A 96 9.45 -14.09 -4.52
CA ASP A 96 9.73 -13.91 -5.93
C ASP A 96 8.47 -13.85 -6.81
N LEU A 97 8.63 -13.60 -8.11
CA LEU A 97 7.51 -13.50 -9.06
C LEU A 97 6.86 -14.86 -9.35
N GLN A 98 7.60 -15.96 -9.24
CA GLN A 98 7.04 -17.31 -9.38
C GLN A 98 6.07 -17.59 -8.22
N GLY A 99 6.44 -17.21 -6.99
CA GLY A 99 5.58 -17.33 -5.82
C GLY A 99 4.30 -16.50 -5.95
N VAL A 100 4.38 -15.29 -6.49
CA VAL A 100 3.17 -14.49 -6.78
C VAL A 100 2.31 -15.16 -7.84
N LEU A 101 2.92 -15.68 -8.91
CA LEU A 101 2.19 -16.37 -9.99
C LEU A 101 1.41 -17.59 -9.46
N GLU A 102 2.00 -18.36 -8.55
CA GLU A 102 1.36 -19.51 -7.90
C GLU A 102 0.19 -19.12 -6.99
N LYS A 103 0.20 -17.92 -6.46
CA LYS A 103 -0.82 -17.44 -5.52
C LYS A 103 -1.92 -16.58 -6.19
N LEU A 104 -1.93 -16.43 -7.50
CA LEU A 104 -3.02 -15.72 -8.20
C LEU A 104 -4.39 -16.35 -7.96
N ASP A 105 -4.48 -17.67 -7.79
CA ASP A 105 -5.74 -18.34 -7.46
C ASP A 105 -6.24 -18.02 -6.05
N TYR A 106 -5.32 -17.87 -5.09
CA TYR A 106 -5.64 -17.42 -3.74
C TYR A 106 -6.22 -16.00 -3.76
N LEU A 107 -5.59 -15.07 -4.49
CA LEU A 107 -6.07 -13.69 -4.63
C LEU A 107 -7.44 -13.63 -5.33
N HIS A 108 -7.63 -14.44 -6.36
CA HIS A 108 -8.91 -14.57 -7.05
C HIS A 108 -10.00 -15.14 -6.12
N ASP A 109 -9.68 -16.16 -5.31
CA ASP A 109 -10.59 -16.74 -4.33
C ASP A 109 -10.96 -15.76 -3.21
N LEU A 110 -10.01 -14.93 -2.74
CA LEU A 110 -10.28 -13.82 -1.82
C LEU A 110 -11.29 -12.82 -2.41
N GLY A 111 -11.25 -12.65 -3.75
CA GLY A 111 -12.17 -11.79 -4.49
C GLY A 111 -11.56 -10.44 -4.88
N VAL A 112 -10.31 -10.14 -4.54
CA VAL A 112 -9.61 -8.94 -5.02
C VAL A 112 -9.42 -9.01 -6.54
N ASN A 113 -9.32 -7.87 -7.21
CA ASN A 113 -9.22 -7.79 -8.66
C ASN A 113 -8.25 -6.73 -9.17
N ALA A 114 -7.38 -6.23 -8.29
CA ALA A 114 -6.27 -5.38 -8.66
C ALA A 114 -5.08 -5.63 -7.71
N ILE A 115 -3.88 -5.67 -8.26
CA ILE A 115 -2.63 -5.91 -7.54
C ILE A 115 -1.78 -4.65 -7.63
N TYR A 116 -1.30 -4.19 -6.49
CA TYR A 116 -0.26 -3.18 -6.39
C TYR A 116 1.00 -3.84 -5.82
N PHE A 117 2.09 -3.81 -6.58
CA PHE A 117 3.40 -4.27 -6.15
C PHE A 117 4.20 -3.12 -5.52
N ASN A 118 4.71 -3.31 -4.30
CA ASN A 118 5.87 -2.57 -3.82
C ASN A 118 7.03 -2.74 -4.81
N PRO A 119 8.10 -1.93 -4.72
CA PRO A 119 9.13 -1.91 -5.77
C PRO A 119 9.65 -3.30 -6.13
N ILE A 120 9.71 -3.58 -7.43
CA ILE A 120 10.19 -4.85 -8.00
C ILE A 120 11.40 -4.67 -8.92
N PHE A 121 11.84 -3.44 -9.12
CA PHE A 121 13.01 -3.15 -9.94
C PHE A 121 14.30 -3.57 -9.26
N TYR A 122 15.33 -3.80 -10.06
CA TYR A 122 16.63 -4.22 -9.54
C TYR A 122 17.15 -3.26 -8.46
N ALA A 123 17.36 -3.78 -7.27
CA ALA A 123 17.91 -3.08 -6.13
C ALA A 123 18.54 -4.05 -5.14
N ARG A 124 19.48 -3.57 -4.33
CA ARG A 124 20.20 -4.40 -3.36
C ARG A 124 19.50 -4.50 -2.01
N SER A 125 18.66 -3.52 -1.64
CA SER A 125 17.89 -3.60 -0.40
C SER A 125 16.71 -4.58 -0.50
N LEU A 126 16.18 -4.95 0.65
CA LEU A 126 14.95 -5.78 0.73
C LEU A 126 13.71 -5.02 0.24
N HIS A 127 13.68 -3.69 0.42
CA HIS A 127 12.53 -2.84 0.09
C HIS A 127 12.56 -2.32 -1.36
N LYS A 128 13.73 -2.33 -2.01
CA LYS A 128 13.96 -1.95 -3.41
C LYS A 128 13.63 -0.50 -3.79
N TYR A 129 13.49 0.39 -2.80
CA TYR A 129 13.40 1.82 -3.05
C TYR A 129 14.73 2.44 -3.48
N ASP A 130 15.85 1.77 -3.26
CA ASP A 130 17.21 2.10 -3.70
C ASP A 130 17.55 1.49 -5.06
N SER A 131 16.70 1.66 -6.07
CA SER A 131 16.86 1.00 -7.36
C SER A 131 18.23 1.24 -8.00
N SER A 132 18.81 0.16 -8.52
CA SER A 132 20.06 0.14 -9.31
C SER A 132 19.79 0.43 -10.80
N ASN A 133 18.58 0.16 -11.25
CA ASN A 133 17.98 0.61 -12.49
C ASN A 133 16.45 0.49 -12.40
N LEU A 134 15.71 1.11 -13.33
CA LEU A 134 14.25 1.06 -13.40
C LEU A 134 13.74 0.37 -14.67
N GLN A 135 14.66 -0.01 -15.56
CA GLN A 135 14.29 -0.71 -16.79
C GLN A 135 14.18 -2.23 -16.63
N HIS A 136 14.67 -2.80 -15.50
CA HIS A 136 14.63 -4.24 -15.25
C HIS A 136 14.01 -4.59 -13.91
N ILE A 137 13.27 -5.69 -13.92
CA ILE A 137 12.86 -6.40 -12.70
C ILE A 137 14.11 -6.94 -12.02
N ASP A 138 14.08 -7.00 -10.69
CA ASP A 138 15.19 -7.56 -9.92
C ASP A 138 15.50 -8.99 -10.37
N PRO A 139 16.75 -9.28 -10.79
CA PRO A 139 17.16 -10.61 -11.23
C PRO A 139 16.85 -11.72 -10.21
N TYR A 140 16.95 -11.43 -8.89
CA TYR A 140 16.64 -12.39 -7.82
C TYR A 140 15.13 -12.63 -7.62
N MET A 141 14.28 -11.99 -8.41
CA MET A 141 12.85 -12.32 -8.51
C MET A 141 12.53 -13.18 -9.74
N GLY A 142 13.52 -13.49 -10.57
CA GLY A 142 13.41 -14.25 -11.81
C GLY A 142 14.22 -15.54 -11.81
N PRO A 143 14.11 -16.36 -12.85
CA PRO A 143 14.64 -17.72 -12.84
C PRO A 143 16.17 -17.84 -13.09
N ASP A 144 16.84 -16.77 -13.55
CA ASP A 144 18.29 -16.82 -13.85
C ASP A 144 18.98 -15.52 -13.39
N PRO A 145 19.15 -15.32 -12.07
CA PRO A 145 19.77 -14.09 -11.55
C PRO A 145 21.15 -13.81 -12.13
N LYS A 146 21.97 -14.84 -12.31
CA LYS A 146 23.33 -14.68 -12.80
C LYS A 146 23.35 -14.28 -14.28
N GLY A 147 22.62 -14.97 -15.14
CA GLY A 147 22.54 -14.62 -16.56
C GLY A 147 21.93 -13.26 -16.79
N ASP A 148 20.90 -12.87 -16.02
CA ASP A 148 20.29 -11.56 -16.07
C ASP A 148 21.28 -10.45 -15.69
N LEU A 149 22.05 -10.60 -14.59
CA LEU A 149 23.07 -9.64 -14.17
C LEU A 149 24.19 -9.48 -15.20
N GLU A 150 24.65 -10.57 -15.83
CA GLU A 150 25.64 -10.54 -16.89
C GLU A 150 25.09 -9.81 -18.13
N LEU A 151 23.82 -10.04 -18.49
CA LEU A 151 23.16 -9.44 -19.64
C LEU A 151 23.05 -7.91 -19.52
N ILE A 152 22.70 -7.40 -18.33
CA ILE A 152 22.45 -5.96 -18.10
C ILE A 152 23.69 -5.17 -17.65
N ALA A 153 24.84 -5.81 -17.49
CA ALA A 153 26.05 -5.23 -16.86
C ALA A 153 26.54 -3.93 -17.51
N ASN A 154 26.31 -3.75 -18.81
CA ASN A 154 26.80 -2.62 -19.60
C ASN A 154 25.69 -1.73 -20.13
N GLU A 155 24.47 -1.85 -19.62
CA GLU A 155 23.37 -0.98 -20.01
C GLU A 155 23.47 0.40 -19.37
N ASP A 156 22.93 1.38 -20.06
CA ASP A 156 22.90 2.78 -19.67
C ASP A 156 21.47 3.38 -19.83
N GLU A 157 21.34 4.68 -19.94
CA GLU A 157 20.07 5.37 -20.13
C GLU A 157 19.46 5.19 -21.53
N ASN A 158 20.22 4.68 -22.50
CA ASN A 158 19.79 4.55 -23.87
C ASN A 158 18.88 3.31 -24.06
N PRO A 159 17.60 3.46 -24.39
CA PRO A 159 16.70 2.31 -24.57
C PRO A 159 17.12 1.31 -25.66
N ALA A 160 18.00 1.72 -26.59
CA ALA A 160 18.51 0.83 -27.63
C ALA A 160 19.50 -0.23 -27.09
N THR A 161 20.06 -0.01 -25.88
CA THR A 161 20.95 -0.97 -25.21
C THR A 161 20.20 -1.96 -24.32
N TRP A 162 18.91 -1.69 -24.00
CA TRP A 162 18.15 -2.46 -23.03
C TRP A 162 17.69 -3.81 -23.58
N HIS A 163 18.00 -4.83 -22.85
CA HIS A 163 17.55 -6.21 -23.11
C HIS A 163 16.25 -6.54 -22.35
N TRP A 164 15.67 -7.68 -22.65
CA TRP A 164 14.60 -8.27 -21.85
C TRP A 164 15.20 -9.46 -21.09
N THR A 165 15.36 -9.31 -19.77
CA THR A 165 15.91 -10.34 -18.88
C THR A 165 14.92 -11.49 -18.69
N SER A 166 15.37 -12.57 -18.07
CA SER A 166 14.48 -13.69 -17.70
C SER A 166 13.45 -13.25 -16.64
N ALA A 167 13.85 -12.39 -15.70
CA ALA A 167 12.96 -11.79 -14.70
C ALA A 167 11.91 -10.87 -15.33
N ASP A 168 12.29 -10.01 -16.30
CA ASP A 168 11.35 -9.17 -17.04
C ASP A 168 10.30 -10.02 -17.76
N ARG A 169 10.74 -11.09 -18.44
CA ARG A 169 9.83 -11.99 -19.18
C ARG A 169 8.89 -12.73 -18.23
N LEU A 170 9.37 -13.15 -17.05
CA LEU A 170 8.52 -13.76 -16.02
C LEU A 170 7.48 -12.77 -15.50
N PHE A 171 7.88 -11.51 -15.27
CA PHE A 171 6.94 -10.46 -14.87
C PHE A 171 5.84 -10.22 -15.93
N LEU A 172 6.20 -10.10 -17.20
CA LEU A 172 5.20 -9.95 -18.27
C LEU A 172 4.28 -11.17 -18.38
N LYS A 173 4.81 -12.39 -18.14
CA LYS A 173 4.00 -13.62 -18.03
C LYS A 173 3.02 -13.53 -16.86
N LEU A 174 3.46 -13.01 -15.71
CA LEU A 174 2.61 -12.79 -14.53
C LEU A 174 1.51 -11.76 -14.85
N VAL A 175 1.85 -10.61 -15.45
CA VAL A 175 0.86 -9.60 -15.88
C VAL A 175 -0.18 -10.22 -16.81
N ALA A 176 0.24 -10.98 -17.81
CA ALA A 176 -0.68 -11.65 -18.72
C ALA A 176 -1.55 -12.70 -18.01
N ALA A 177 -1.03 -13.42 -17.01
CA ALA A 177 -1.79 -14.37 -16.21
C ALA A 177 -2.80 -13.65 -15.29
N ALA A 178 -2.40 -12.54 -14.68
CA ALA A 178 -3.27 -11.70 -13.86
C ALA A 178 -4.43 -11.14 -14.69
N HIS A 179 -4.16 -10.58 -15.87
CA HIS A 179 -5.19 -10.08 -16.79
C HIS A 179 -6.20 -11.17 -17.19
N ARG A 180 -5.74 -12.39 -17.48
CA ARG A 180 -6.65 -13.52 -17.79
C ARG A 180 -7.59 -13.87 -16.64
N LYS A 181 -7.20 -13.56 -15.41
CA LYS A 181 -8.04 -13.73 -14.20
C LYS A 181 -8.83 -12.48 -13.83
N GLY A 182 -8.77 -11.41 -14.65
CA GLY A 182 -9.50 -10.16 -14.42
C GLY A 182 -8.83 -9.20 -13.43
N PHE A 183 -7.55 -9.39 -13.12
CA PHE A 183 -6.81 -8.44 -12.31
C PHE A 183 -6.26 -7.28 -13.13
N HIS A 184 -6.22 -6.10 -12.55
CA HIS A 184 -5.36 -4.99 -12.96
C HIS A 184 -4.05 -5.04 -12.17
N VAL A 185 -2.95 -4.56 -12.77
CA VAL A 185 -1.61 -4.61 -12.19
C VAL A 185 -0.97 -3.23 -12.15
N LEU A 186 -0.60 -2.77 -10.94
CA LEU A 186 0.23 -1.59 -10.70
C LEU A 186 1.60 -2.00 -10.20
N ILE A 187 2.61 -1.22 -10.58
CA ILE A 187 3.95 -1.28 -9.99
C ILE A 187 4.34 0.06 -9.39
N ASP A 188 5.30 0.02 -8.48
CA ASP A 188 5.83 1.22 -7.81
C ASP A 188 6.87 1.92 -8.68
N GLY A 189 6.68 3.21 -8.92
CA GLY A 189 7.59 4.09 -9.65
C GLY A 189 8.35 4.98 -8.67
N VAL A 190 9.60 4.64 -8.38
CA VAL A 190 10.49 5.44 -7.54
C VAL A 190 11.23 6.45 -8.42
N PHE A 191 10.58 7.60 -8.68
CA PHE A 191 11.10 8.63 -9.60
C PHE A 191 11.68 9.85 -8.89
N ASN A 192 11.76 9.78 -7.56
CA ASN A 192 12.35 10.82 -6.72
C ASN A 192 13.86 10.65 -6.55
N HIS A 193 14.34 9.46 -6.37
CA HIS A 193 15.73 9.11 -6.03
C HIS A 193 16.08 7.73 -6.60
N THR A 194 17.35 7.35 -6.45
CA THR A 194 17.87 6.03 -6.86
C THR A 194 18.71 5.45 -5.73
N GLY A 195 19.22 4.23 -5.92
CA GLY A 195 20.28 3.69 -5.09
C GLY A 195 21.66 4.19 -5.49
N ARG A 196 22.66 3.91 -4.63
CA ARG A 196 24.07 4.22 -4.91
C ARG A 196 24.66 3.36 -6.04
N ASP A 197 24.04 2.22 -6.32
CA ASP A 197 24.45 1.29 -7.38
C ASP A 197 23.78 1.59 -8.74
N PHE A 198 22.97 2.63 -8.82
CA PHE A 198 22.38 3.07 -10.07
C PHE A 198 23.47 3.47 -11.07
N PHE A 199 23.35 3.02 -12.31
CA PHE A 199 24.41 3.19 -13.32
C PHE A 199 24.93 4.63 -13.44
N ALA A 200 24.02 5.61 -13.47
CA ALA A 200 24.35 7.02 -13.59
C ALA A 200 25.06 7.55 -12.33
N PHE A 201 24.63 7.10 -11.14
CA PHE A 201 25.25 7.53 -9.88
C PHE A 201 26.63 6.90 -9.68
N ARG A 202 26.84 5.64 -10.08
CA ARG A 202 28.16 5.00 -10.07
C ARG A 202 29.14 5.74 -10.97
N ASP A 203 28.74 6.09 -12.19
CA ASP A 203 29.57 6.87 -13.11
C ASP A 203 29.89 8.25 -12.53
N LEU A 204 28.87 8.94 -11.99
CA LEU A 204 29.04 10.23 -11.33
C LEU A 204 30.04 10.17 -10.18
N LYS A 205 29.94 9.17 -9.30
CA LYS A 205 30.86 8.98 -8.17
C LYS A 205 32.27 8.72 -8.63
N ALA A 206 32.46 7.94 -9.70
CA ALA A 206 33.77 7.59 -10.24
C ALA A 206 34.42 8.73 -11.01
N LYS A 207 33.68 9.44 -11.86
CA LYS A 207 34.22 10.46 -12.79
C LYS A 207 34.04 11.90 -12.31
N GLN A 208 33.27 12.11 -11.26
CA GLN A 208 33.01 13.43 -10.67
C GLN A 208 32.49 14.43 -11.74
N GLN A 209 33.06 15.62 -11.84
CA GLN A 209 32.69 16.66 -12.82
C GLN A 209 32.85 16.21 -14.28
N ALA A 210 33.63 15.16 -14.55
CA ALA A 210 33.80 14.60 -15.90
C ALA A 210 32.69 13.59 -16.27
N SER A 211 31.81 13.28 -15.35
CA SER A 211 30.70 12.37 -15.62
C SER A 211 29.70 12.97 -16.60
N HIS A 212 29.20 12.13 -17.51
CA HIS A 212 28.05 12.44 -18.37
C HIS A 212 26.78 12.75 -17.54
N TYR A 213 26.65 12.14 -16.36
CA TYR A 213 25.50 12.25 -15.46
C TYR A 213 25.65 13.31 -14.37
N LYS A 214 26.61 14.24 -14.48
CA LYS A 214 26.89 15.24 -13.45
C LYS A 214 25.68 16.12 -13.06
N ASP A 215 24.76 16.30 -14.00
CA ASP A 215 23.56 17.13 -13.84
C ASP A 215 22.31 16.30 -13.49
N TRP A 216 22.46 14.97 -13.26
CA TRP A 216 21.34 14.10 -12.90
C TRP A 216 20.99 14.14 -11.40
N TYR A 217 21.96 14.52 -10.56
CA TYR A 217 21.83 14.49 -9.10
C TYR A 217 22.17 15.84 -8.47
N VAL A 218 21.67 16.05 -7.26
CA VAL A 218 22.00 17.25 -6.49
C VAL A 218 23.34 17.06 -5.78
N VAL A 219 24.43 17.54 -6.39
CA VAL A 219 25.78 17.46 -5.84
C VAL A 219 26.04 18.69 -4.96
N ASN A 220 26.43 18.48 -3.72
CA ASN A 220 26.76 19.54 -2.76
C ASN A 220 28.22 19.94 -2.83
N SER A 221 29.15 18.98 -3.01
CA SER A 221 30.58 19.25 -3.17
C SER A 221 31.26 18.17 -4.01
N TRP A 222 32.32 18.57 -4.72
CA TRP A 222 33.14 17.70 -5.53
C TRP A 222 34.44 17.36 -4.81
N ALA A 223 34.91 16.12 -4.90
CA ALA A 223 36.24 15.76 -4.47
C ALA A 223 37.29 16.41 -5.43
N LYS A 224 38.35 16.98 -4.86
CA LYS A 224 39.46 17.61 -5.62
C LYS A 224 40.71 16.75 -5.48
N PRO A 225 41.28 16.23 -6.55
CA PRO A 225 42.52 15.45 -6.48
C PRO A 225 43.68 16.19 -5.78
N SER A 226 43.69 17.53 -5.85
CA SER A 226 44.71 18.41 -5.22
C SER A 226 44.45 18.64 -3.72
N ASP A 227 43.31 18.24 -3.18
CA ASP A 227 42.93 18.43 -1.78
C ASP A 227 42.31 17.14 -1.22
N PRO A 228 43.10 16.26 -0.55
CA PRO A 228 42.62 15.02 0.05
C PRO A 228 41.54 15.20 1.14
N ALA A 229 41.38 16.39 1.69
CA ALA A 229 40.33 16.70 2.67
C ALA A 229 38.98 16.97 1.99
N SER A 230 38.97 17.31 0.69
CA SER A 230 37.75 17.53 -0.05
C SER A 230 37.02 16.20 -0.27
N LYS A 231 35.69 16.23 -0.12
CA LYS A 231 34.86 15.04 -0.27
C LYS A 231 33.79 15.29 -1.34
N PHE A 232 33.46 14.21 -2.05
CA PHE A 232 32.25 14.17 -2.84
C PHE A 232 31.05 14.03 -1.91
N THR A 233 30.12 15.00 -1.94
CA THR A 233 28.88 14.96 -1.17
C THR A 233 27.70 15.36 -2.04
N TYR A 234 26.53 14.81 -1.74
CA TYR A 234 25.31 14.97 -2.51
C TYR A 234 24.09 14.98 -1.59
N LYS A 235 22.95 15.36 -2.12
CA LYS A 235 21.68 15.33 -1.40
C LYS A 235 21.12 13.90 -1.42
N GLY A 236 20.98 13.29 -0.25
CA GLY A 236 20.17 12.10 -0.04
C GLY A 236 18.73 12.47 0.32
N TRP A 237 17.77 11.60 0.00
CA TRP A 237 16.37 11.77 0.37
C TRP A 237 16.23 11.68 1.90
N TRP A 238 15.63 12.69 2.51
CA TRP A 238 15.55 12.89 3.97
C TRP A 238 16.89 12.73 4.73
N GLY A 239 18.00 12.99 4.04
CA GLY A 239 19.34 12.84 4.62
C GLY A 239 19.94 11.44 4.53
N HIS A 240 19.23 10.47 3.97
CA HIS A 240 19.75 9.13 3.70
C HIS A 240 20.68 9.15 2.49
N ASP A 241 21.97 8.97 2.71
CA ASP A 241 22.99 8.97 1.64
C ASP A 241 22.90 7.74 0.71
N THR A 242 22.19 6.70 1.13
CA THR A 242 21.86 5.53 0.30
C THR A 242 20.89 5.87 -0.83
N LEU A 243 20.18 6.98 -0.75
CA LEU A 243 19.10 7.39 -1.66
C LEU A 243 19.38 8.74 -2.34
N PRO A 244 20.37 8.82 -3.27
CA PRO A 244 20.69 10.05 -3.98
C PRO A 244 19.52 10.59 -4.79
N VAL A 245 19.19 11.87 -4.60
CA VAL A 245 18.01 12.52 -5.16
C VAL A 245 18.30 13.03 -6.58
N PHE A 246 17.41 12.74 -7.53
CA PHE A 246 17.46 13.33 -8.86
C PHE A 246 17.37 14.85 -8.81
N ALA A 247 18.17 15.52 -9.63
CA ALA A 247 18.16 16.96 -9.76
C ALA A 247 16.87 17.48 -10.42
N ALA A 248 16.44 18.66 -9.99
CA ALA A 248 15.44 19.43 -10.71
C ALA A 248 16.09 20.27 -11.82
N ASN A 249 15.26 20.79 -12.73
CA ASN A 249 15.68 21.83 -13.68
C ASN A 249 16.02 23.15 -12.97
N ALA A 250 16.56 24.12 -13.69
CA ALA A 250 17.10 25.36 -13.12
C ALA A 250 16.08 26.20 -12.33
N ASP A 251 14.79 26.14 -12.66
CA ASP A 251 13.69 26.86 -12.00
C ASP A 251 12.92 26.01 -10.97
N ASN A 252 13.37 24.80 -10.69
CA ASN A 252 12.74 23.84 -9.77
C ASN A 252 11.27 23.51 -10.08
N THR A 253 10.87 23.61 -11.34
CA THR A 253 9.49 23.29 -11.77
C THR A 253 9.34 21.88 -12.35
N ASP A 254 10.47 21.21 -12.67
CA ASP A 254 10.52 19.92 -13.35
C ASP A 254 11.76 19.13 -12.92
N LEU A 255 11.87 17.86 -13.33
CA LEU A 255 13.13 17.13 -13.26
C LEU A 255 14.16 17.72 -14.25
N ALA A 256 15.44 17.53 -13.98
CA ALA A 256 16.50 17.75 -14.98
C ALA A 256 16.24 16.89 -16.22
N ALA A 257 16.70 17.35 -17.38
CA ALA A 257 16.33 16.75 -18.67
C ALA A 257 16.72 15.26 -18.80
N GLY A 258 17.92 14.88 -18.30
CA GLY A 258 18.40 13.50 -18.35
C GLY A 258 17.53 12.52 -17.58
N PRO A 259 17.38 12.66 -16.25
CA PRO A 259 16.52 11.77 -15.48
C PRO A 259 15.07 11.81 -15.94
N LYS A 260 14.54 12.96 -16.40
CA LYS A 260 13.20 13.05 -16.96
C LYS A 260 13.03 12.15 -18.17
N GLN A 261 13.95 12.23 -19.16
CA GLN A 261 13.86 11.39 -20.34
C GLN A 261 13.94 9.92 -20.00
N TYR A 262 14.86 9.54 -19.12
CA TYR A 262 14.97 8.14 -18.65
C TYR A 262 13.67 7.63 -17.99
N VAL A 263 13.04 8.42 -17.12
CA VAL A 263 11.75 8.08 -16.52
C VAL A 263 10.66 7.90 -17.58
N LEU A 264 10.62 8.74 -18.62
CA LEU A 264 9.65 8.60 -19.71
C LEU A 264 9.90 7.30 -20.50
N ASP A 265 11.14 6.94 -20.76
CA ASP A 265 11.49 5.71 -21.50
C ASP A 265 11.15 4.45 -20.68
N VAL A 266 11.45 4.45 -19.39
CA VAL A 266 11.01 3.40 -18.44
C VAL A 266 9.49 3.29 -18.40
N THR A 267 8.79 4.41 -18.32
CA THR A 267 7.32 4.46 -18.32
C THR A 267 6.75 3.79 -19.57
N LYS A 268 7.30 4.09 -20.75
CA LYS A 268 6.91 3.47 -22.01
C LYS A 268 7.20 1.97 -22.02
N ARG A 269 8.39 1.56 -21.54
CA ARG A 269 8.80 0.15 -21.50
C ARG A 269 7.77 -0.73 -20.81
N TRP A 270 7.26 -0.30 -19.65
CA TRP A 270 6.35 -1.13 -18.84
C TRP A 270 4.87 -0.98 -19.21
N LEU A 271 4.44 0.18 -19.72
CA LEU A 271 3.07 0.36 -20.21
C LEU A 271 2.83 -0.26 -21.59
N ARG A 272 3.84 -0.24 -22.47
CA ARG A 272 3.76 -0.69 -23.86
C ARG A 272 4.98 -1.53 -24.23
N PRO A 273 5.18 -2.67 -23.55
CA PRO A 273 6.33 -3.51 -23.81
C PRO A 273 6.34 -4.08 -25.22
N VAL A 274 7.53 -4.08 -25.83
CA VAL A 274 7.79 -4.72 -27.13
C VAL A 274 8.94 -5.71 -26.89
N VAL A 275 8.61 -7.00 -26.87
CA VAL A 275 9.55 -8.09 -26.60
C VAL A 275 9.86 -8.82 -27.91
N ASP A 276 11.14 -8.88 -28.28
CA ASP A 276 11.60 -9.53 -29.50
C ASP A 276 10.83 -9.02 -30.76
N GLY A 277 10.59 -7.69 -30.80
CA GLY A 277 9.87 -7.01 -31.89
C GLY A 277 8.36 -7.20 -31.87
N LYS A 278 7.78 -7.83 -30.85
CA LYS A 278 6.33 -8.07 -30.73
C LYS A 278 5.74 -7.34 -29.54
N PRO A 279 4.58 -6.68 -29.68
CA PRO A 279 3.86 -6.11 -28.55
C PRO A 279 3.49 -7.19 -27.51
N ALA A 280 3.67 -6.87 -26.23
CA ALA A 280 3.24 -7.69 -25.10
C ALA A 280 2.26 -6.92 -24.22
N GLN A 281 1.60 -7.62 -23.30
CA GLN A 281 0.73 -6.98 -22.30
C GLN A 281 1.59 -6.29 -21.24
N GLY A 282 1.40 -4.97 -21.08
CA GLY A 282 2.02 -4.17 -20.05
C GLY A 282 1.13 -3.97 -18.84
N ILE A 283 1.67 -3.28 -17.85
CA ILE A 283 0.96 -2.91 -16.61
C ILE A 283 -0.23 -1.98 -16.89
N ASP A 284 -1.14 -1.87 -15.90
CA ASP A 284 -2.33 -1.01 -16.00
C ASP A 284 -2.13 0.36 -15.38
N GLY A 285 -0.97 0.61 -14.80
CA GLY A 285 -0.63 1.90 -14.24
C GLY A 285 0.49 1.86 -13.22
N TRP A 286 0.61 2.94 -12.46
CA TRP A 286 1.71 3.19 -11.55
C TRP A 286 1.23 3.70 -10.20
N ARG A 287 1.85 3.25 -9.12
CA ARG A 287 1.92 3.98 -7.86
C ARG A 287 3.23 4.77 -7.86
N LEU A 288 3.22 6.00 -7.41
CA LEU A 288 4.36 6.91 -7.43
C LEU A 288 4.83 7.18 -6.01
N ASP A 289 6.04 6.74 -5.72
CA ASP A 289 6.73 6.93 -4.46
C ASP A 289 7.06 8.41 -4.23
N ALA A 290 6.93 8.89 -2.98
CA ALA A 290 7.27 10.25 -2.58
C ALA A 290 6.74 11.32 -3.56
N ALA A 291 5.48 11.20 -3.99
CA ALA A 291 4.92 12.00 -5.07
C ALA A 291 4.88 13.51 -4.75
N ASP A 292 4.71 13.88 -3.48
CA ASP A 292 4.68 15.28 -3.03
C ASP A 292 6.08 15.93 -2.93
N GLU A 293 7.16 15.17 -3.08
CA GLU A 293 8.54 15.66 -3.15
C GLU A 293 8.94 16.16 -4.55
N ARG A 294 8.09 15.93 -5.56
CA ARG A 294 8.34 16.38 -6.94
C ARG A 294 7.39 17.50 -7.34
N PRO A 295 7.83 18.42 -8.24
CA PRO A 295 6.99 19.52 -8.70
C PRO A 295 5.72 19.02 -9.40
N ALA A 296 4.58 19.69 -9.16
CA ALA A 296 3.31 19.34 -9.78
C ALA A 296 3.37 19.37 -11.33
N LYS A 297 4.14 20.31 -11.91
CA LYS A 297 4.33 20.39 -13.37
C LYS A 297 4.94 19.13 -13.96
N PHE A 298 5.97 18.55 -13.30
CA PHE A 298 6.53 17.26 -13.73
C PHE A 298 5.44 16.19 -13.81
N TRP A 299 4.61 16.08 -12.78
CA TRP A 299 3.54 15.09 -12.74
C TRP A 299 2.46 15.34 -13.79
N THR A 300 2.10 16.60 -14.05
CA THR A 300 1.16 16.93 -15.13
C THR A 300 1.66 16.46 -16.50
N GLU A 301 2.92 16.76 -16.84
CA GLU A 301 3.52 16.34 -18.10
C GLU A 301 3.71 14.82 -18.19
N TRP A 302 4.13 14.18 -17.09
CA TRP A 302 4.28 12.73 -17.01
C TRP A 302 2.92 12.01 -17.14
N ASN A 303 1.87 12.48 -16.46
CA ASN A 303 0.52 11.91 -16.58
C ASN A 303 -0.04 12.08 -18.01
N ALA A 304 0.19 13.23 -18.64
CA ALA A 304 -0.19 13.42 -20.04
C ALA A 304 0.51 12.40 -20.95
N TYR A 305 1.80 12.13 -20.71
CA TYR A 305 2.55 11.10 -21.44
C TYR A 305 2.00 9.70 -21.19
N VAL A 306 1.76 9.31 -19.93
CA VAL A 306 1.14 8.03 -19.55
C VAL A 306 -0.17 7.81 -20.32
N ARG A 307 -1.06 8.81 -20.31
CA ARG A 307 -2.37 8.74 -20.97
C ARG A 307 -2.24 8.69 -22.50
N SER A 308 -1.21 9.30 -23.08
CA SER A 308 -0.92 9.18 -24.52
C SER A 308 -0.51 7.76 -24.92
N LEU A 309 0.17 7.04 -24.02
CA LEU A 309 0.55 5.65 -24.22
C LEU A 309 -0.62 4.68 -23.96
N LYS A 310 -1.32 4.86 -22.84
CA LYS A 310 -2.43 4.01 -22.38
C LYS A 310 -3.52 4.90 -21.77
N PRO A 311 -4.57 5.28 -22.52
CA PRO A 311 -5.61 6.23 -22.07
C PRO A 311 -6.35 5.79 -20.81
N ASP A 312 -6.45 4.49 -20.56
CA ASP A 312 -7.08 3.87 -19.40
C ASP A 312 -6.09 3.48 -18.29
N ALA A 313 -4.85 3.99 -18.34
CA ALA A 313 -3.88 3.78 -17.26
C ALA A 313 -4.30 4.51 -15.99
N TYR A 314 -4.11 3.83 -14.85
CA TYR A 314 -4.33 4.40 -13.52
C TYR A 314 -3.01 4.88 -12.93
N THR A 315 -3.01 6.08 -12.33
CA THR A 315 -1.84 6.63 -11.64
C THR A 315 -2.23 7.05 -10.23
N CYS A 316 -1.46 6.62 -9.24
CA CYS A 316 -1.73 6.85 -7.84
C CYS A 316 -0.48 7.44 -7.15
N GLY A 317 -0.57 8.68 -6.67
CA GLY A 317 0.53 9.28 -5.92
C GLY A 317 0.49 8.87 -4.44
N GLU A 318 1.65 8.53 -3.88
CA GLU A 318 1.77 8.47 -2.43
C GLU A 318 1.81 9.89 -1.87
N THR A 319 0.86 10.18 -0.99
CA THR A 319 0.77 11.46 -0.29
C THR A 319 0.18 11.25 1.10
N TRP A 320 0.85 11.76 2.12
CA TRP A 320 0.40 11.69 3.52
C TRP A 320 -0.39 12.93 3.96
N LYS A 321 -0.33 14.00 3.17
CA LYS A 321 -0.93 15.30 3.37
C LYS A 321 -2.10 15.52 2.41
N PRO A 322 -2.85 16.65 2.50
CA PRO A 322 -3.89 16.97 1.53
C PRO A 322 -3.41 16.88 0.09
N ALA A 323 -3.98 15.94 -0.68
CA ALA A 323 -3.50 15.56 -2.00
C ALA A 323 -4.24 16.23 -3.17
N ALA A 324 -5.28 17.02 -2.92
CA ALA A 324 -6.16 17.54 -3.98
C ALA A 324 -5.41 18.28 -5.10
N ARG A 325 -4.29 18.95 -4.78
CA ARG A 325 -3.45 19.62 -5.78
C ARG A 325 -2.71 18.70 -6.75
N PHE A 326 -2.52 17.43 -6.37
CA PHE A 326 -1.83 16.43 -7.20
C PHE A 326 -2.82 15.53 -7.94
N VAL A 327 -4.06 15.46 -7.43
CA VAL A 327 -5.15 14.66 -7.96
C VAL A 327 -6.19 15.58 -8.58
N ALA A 328 -5.75 16.30 -9.59
CA ALA A 328 -6.58 17.18 -10.41
C ALA A 328 -6.78 16.55 -11.80
N ASP A 329 -7.57 17.20 -12.65
CA ASP A 329 -7.92 16.71 -13.98
C ASP A 329 -6.72 16.40 -14.88
N ASP A 330 -5.59 17.06 -14.67
CA ASP A 330 -4.33 16.88 -15.38
C ASP A 330 -3.24 16.17 -14.55
N GLY A 331 -3.55 15.83 -13.29
CA GLY A 331 -2.67 15.14 -12.35
C GLY A 331 -2.88 13.62 -12.31
N PHE A 332 -2.62 13.04 -11.14
CA PHE A 332 -2.85 11.62 -10.88
C PHE A 332 -4.34 11.27 -10.93
N SER A 333 -4.65 10.03 -11.28
CA SER A 333 -6.00 9.49 -11.18
C SER A 333 -6.49 9.45 -9.73
N ALA A 334 -5.57 9.19 -8.78
CA ALA A 334 -5.85 9.05 -7.37
C ALA A 334 -4.61 9.28 -6.49
N CYS A 335 -4.80 9.18 -5.18
CA CYS A 335 -3.72 9.05 -4.21
C CYS A 335 -3.97 7.88 -3.25
N MET A 336 -2.92 7.42 -2.56
CA MET A 336 -3.04 6.62 -1.35
C MET A 336 -3.71 7.48 -0.28
N ASN A 337 -4.93 7.12 0.11
CA ASN A 337 -5.83 8.03 0.84
C ASN A 337 -5.62 7.98 2.36
N TYR A 338 -4.37 8.20 2.81
CA TYR A 338 -4.05 8.28 4.24
C TYR A 338 -4.81 9.43 4.91
N PHE A 339 -4.67 10.66 4.38
CA PHE A 339 -5.20 11.85 5.01
C PHE A 339 -6.73 11.86 5.10
N ALA A 340 -7.43 11.53 4.01
CA ALA A 340 -8.88 11.69 3.97
C ALA A 340 -9.65 10.43 4.41
N PHE A 341 -8.99 9.27 4.51
CA PHE A 341 -9.62 8.03 4.93
C PHE A 341 -8.93 7.37 6.14
N ALA A 342 -7.64 6.98 6.02
CA ALA A 342 -6.97 6.20 7.06
C ALA A 342 -6.96 6.92 8.42
N PHE A 343 -6.61 8.20 8.47
CA PHE A 343 -6.53 8.95 9.71
C PHE A 343 -7.87 9.10 10.44
N PRO A 344 -8.97 9.51 9.78
CA PRO A 344 -10.29 9.49 10.42
C PRO A 344 -10.71 8.11 10.92
N VAL A 345 -10.49 7.05 10.11
CA VAL A 345 -10.82 5.66 10.47
C VAL A 345 -10.07 5.26 11.74
N LYS A 346 -8.77 5.54 11.81
CA LYS A 346 -8.02 5.26 13.01
C LYS A 346 -8.54 6.03 14.22
N GLY A 347 -8.81 7.32 14.06
CA GLY A 347 -9.26 8.15 15.18
C GLY A 347 -10.55 7.67 15.84
N PHE A 348 -11.52 7.19 15.05
CA PHE A 348 -12.82 6.76 15.56
C PHE A 348 -12.93 5.24 15.66
N LEU A 349 -12.71 4.50 14.57
CA LEU A 349 -12.98 3.06 14.55
C LEU A 349 -11.91 2.26 15.29
N ILE A 350 -10.66 2.67 15.27
CA ILE A 350 -9.56 1.98 15.95
C ILE A 350 -9.41 2.52 17.38
N ASP A 351 -8.99 3.78 17.53
CA ASP A 351 -8.62 4.36 18.81
C ASP A 351 -9.82 4.79 19.66
N ALA A 352 -10.97 5.04 19.04
CA ALA A 352 -12.16 5.62 19.67
C ALA A 352 -11.87 6.91 20.46
N ARG A 353 -10.94 7.75 19.98
CA ARG A 353 -10.48 8.99 20.63
C ARG A 353 -11.20 10.23 20.11
N ILE A 354 -11.70 10.22 18.89
CA ILE A 354 -12.56 11.29 18.37
C ILE A 354 -14.03 10.88 18.47
N PRO A 355 -14.97 11.82 18.66
CA PRO A 355 -16.40 11.53 18.67
C PRO A 355 -16.91 11.17 17.26
N ALA A 356 -18.07 10.51 17.19
CA ALA A 356 -18.69 10.08 15.93
C ALA A 356 -18.97 11.29 15.00
N SER A 357 -19.44 12.40 15.55
CA SER A 357 -19.69 13.64 14.80
C SER A 357 -18.42 14.21 14.17
N ARG A 358 -17.28 14.17 14.89
CA ARG A 358 -15.98 14.62 14.37
C ARG A 358 -15.48 13.69 13.25
N PHE A 359 -15.62 12.38 13.42
CA PHE A 359 -15.29 11.40 12.38
C PHE A 359 -16.03 11.68 11.07
N VAL A 360 -17.35 11.84 11.15
CA VAL A 360 -18.20 12.19 10.01
C VAL A 360 -17.75 13.50 9.35
N MET A 361 -17.52 14.54 10.16
CA MET A 361 -17.08 15.84 9.66
C MET A 361 -15.72 15.74 8.93
N LEU A 362 -14.76 14.97 9.46
CA LEU A 362 -13.44 14.79 8.83
C LEU A 362 -13.56 14.07 7.49
N LEU A 363 -14.30 12.95 7.45
CA LEU A 363 -14.53 12.21 6.22
C LEU A 363 -15.19 13.07 5.15
N ASP A 364 -16.26 13.78 5.50
CA ASP A 364 -17.02 14.60 4.57
C ASP A 364 -16.23 15.79 4.05
N SER A 365 -15.58 16.55 4.95
CA SER A 365 -14.83 17.74 4.55
C SER A 365 -13.62 17.37 3.67
N ARG A 366 -12.91 16.31 4.04
CA ARG A 366 -11.71 15.88 3.29
C ARG A 366 -12.06 15.24 1.95
N ARG A 367 -13.15 14.47 1.88
CA ARG A 367 -13.68 13.92 0.64
C ARG A 367 -14.12 15.02 -0.33
N LYS A 368 -14.81 16.04 0.15
CA LYS A 368 -15.29 17.19 -0.65
C LYS A 368 -14.16 18.07 -1.20
N ALA A 369 -12.92 17.89 -0.74
CA ALA A 369 -11.75 18.55 -1.32
C ALA A 369 -11.36 17.99 -2.70
N PHE A 370 -11.80 16.77 -3.03
CA PHE A 370 -11.59 16.13 -4.33
C PHE A 370 -12.80 16.34 -5.25
N SER A 371 -12.58 16.30 -6.57
CA SER A 371 -13.69 16.28 -7.51
C SER A 371 -14.52 14.99 -7.35
N PRO A 372 -15.85 15.04 -7.59
CA PRO A 372 -16.69 13.85 -7.47
C PRO A 372 -16.26 12.66 -8.31
N SER A 373 -15.62 12.89 -9.45
CA SER A 373 -15.11 11.84 -10.35
C SER A 373 -13.88 11.12 -9.81
N VAL A 374 -13.13 11.75 -8.91
CA VAL A 374 -11.90 11.20 -8.30
C VAL A 374 -12.21 10.36 -7.07
N VAL A 375 -13.19 10.76 -6.26
CA VAL A 375 -13.48 10.10 -4.98
C VAL A 375 -13.67 8.59 -5.10
N PRO A 376 -14.40 8.05 -6.11
CA PRO A 376 -14.61 6.61 -6.24
C PRO A 376 -13.33 5.79 -6.48
N VAL A 377 -12.26 6.43 -6.96
CA VAL A 377 -11.01 5.75 -7.35
C VAL A 377 -9.85 5.98 -6.38
N LEU A 378 -10.05 6.79 -5.32
CA LEU A 378 -9.06 6.97 -4.26
C LEU A 378 -8.74 5.64 -3.58
N GLN A 379 -7.47 5.33 -3.37
CA GLN A 379 -7.05 4.12 -2.66
C GLN A 379 -7.30 4.26 -1.15
N ASN A 380 -8.41 3.72 -0.68
CA ASN A 380 -8.78 3.73 0.72
C ASN A 380 -8.06 2.59 1.46
N LEU A 381 -6.85 2.86 1.93
CA LEU A 381 -6.08 1.96 2.78
C LEU A 381 -6.28 2.33 4.26
N VAL A 382 -6.00 1.40 5.15
CA VAL A 382 -5.91 1.67 6.60
C VAL A 382 -4.47 1.54 7.06
N ASP A 383 -3.76 0.60 6.49
CA ASP A 383 -2.36 0.29 6.72
C ASP A 383 -1.62 0.00 5.41
N SER A 384 -0.30 -0.14 5.52
CA SER A 384 0.59 -0.42 4.40
C SER A 384 1.92 -1.00 4.90
N HIS A 385 2.91 -1.08 4.00
CA HIS A 385 4.29 -1.44 4.33
C HIS A 385 5.06 -0.36 5.12
N ASP A 386 4.47 0.84 5.29
CA ASP A 386 5.07 1.99 5.99
C ASP A 386 4.36 2.33 7.31
N THR A 387 3.43 1.50 7.73
CA THR A 387 2.68 1.69 8.98
C THR A 387 2.64 0.41 9.79
N ASP A 388 2.18 0.48 11.03
CA ASP A 388 1.74 -0.70 11.75
C ASP A 388 0.67 -1.42 10.93
N ARG A 389 0.61 -2.75 11.02
CA ARG A 389 -0.55 -3.50 10.49
C ARG A 389 -1.81 -3.13 11.26
N LEU A 390 -2.95 -3.14 10.58
CA LEU A 390 -4.27 -2.86 11.19
C LEU A 390 -4.47 -3.59 12.51
N ALA A 391 -4.09 -4.86 12.58
CA ALA A 391 -4.20 -5.67 13.79
C ALA A 391 -3.37 -5.11 14.97
N SER A 392 -2.13 -4.69 14.72
CA SER A 392 -1.25 -4.09 15.73
C SER A 392 -1.68 -2.67 16.13
N MET A 393 -2.18 -1.87 15.18
CA MET A 393 -2.83 -0.59 15.51
C MET A 393 -3.96 -0.77 16.52
N ILE A 394 -4.78 -1.81 16.34
CA ILE A 394 -5.91 -2.09 17.23
C ILE A 394 -5.44 -2.55 18.61
N VAL A 395 -4.43 -3.41 18.69
CA VAL A 395 -3.82 -3.82 19.97
C VAL A 395 -3.31 -2.59 20.72
N ASN A 396 -2.67 -1.66 20.03
CA ASN A 396 -2.02 -0.48 20.58
C ASN A 396 -2.89 0.80 20.56
N ARG A 397 -4.19 0.67 20.35
CA ARG A 397 -5.17 1.76 20.16
C ARG A 397 -5.21 2.85 21.24
N ARG A 398 -4.51 2.68 22.36
CA ARG A 398 -4.51 3.64 23.46
C ARG A 398 -3.16 4.30 23.71
N LEU A 399 -2.13 3.90 22.99
CA LEU A 399 -0.77 4.36 23.24
C LEU A 399 -0.49 5.77 22.71
N ALA A 400 -1.01 6.13 21.54
CA ALA A 400 -0.73 7.43 20.96
C ALA A 400 -1.66 8.54 21.47
N ALA A 401 -1.11 9.72 21.62
CA ALA A 401 -1.91 10.94 21.60
C ALA A 401 -2.33 11.17 20.14
N TYR A 402 -3.60 10.93 19.81
CA TYR A 402 -4.13 11.26 18.49
C TYR A 402 -4.16 12.79 18.35
N PRO A 403 -3.40 13.38 17.41
CA PRO A 403 -3.44 14.81 17.20
C PRO A 403 -4.83 15.22 16.73
N PRO A 404 -5.36 16.39 17.15
CA PRO A 404 -6.73 16.83 16.85
C PRO A 404 -7.07 16.85 15.36
N ASP A 405 -6.05 17.00 14.51
CA ASP A 405 -6.18 17.18 13.06
C ASP A 405 -5.74 15.96 12.23
N GLY A 406 -5.38 14.85 12.88
CA GLY A 406 -4.96 13.62 12.20
C GLY A 406 -3.71 13.83 11.37
N ASP A 407 -2.60 14.12 12.04
CA ASP A 407 -1.30 14.32 11.42
C ASP A 407 -0.54 12.99 11.24
N ILE A 408 0.45 13.02 10.38
CA ILE A 408 1.42 11.96 10.04
C ILE A 408 2.21 11.43 11.23
N SER A 409 2.47 12.24 12.25
CA SER A 409 3.12 11.86 13.51
C SER A 409 2.42 10.75 14.29
N TYR A 410 1.31 10.31 13.76
CA TYR A 410 0.48 9.24 14.18
C TYR A 410 1.19 7.90 14.39
N ASP A 411 2.06 7.49 13.47
CA ASP A 411 2.78 6.22 13.56
C ASP A 411 4.18 6.37 14.18
N GLU A 412 4.82 7.52 14.05
CA GLU A 412 6.15 7.76 14.62
C GLU A 412 6.20 7.61 16.15
N ASN A 413 5.10 7.90 16.84
CA ASN A 413 5.00 7.77 18.29
C ASN A 413 4.65 6.36 18.77
N ASN A 414 4.24 5.48 17.86
CA ASN A 414 3.85 4.08 18.14
C ASN A 414 4.89 3.05 17.69
N ASP A 415 6.08 3.47 17.37
CA ASP A 415 7.15 2.58 16.98
C ASP A 415 7.69 1.82 18.19
N VAL A 416 7.70 0.51 18.11
CA VAL A 416 8.27 -0.39 19.13
C VAL A 416 9.75 -0.10 19.42
N ARG A 417 10.48 0.49 18.48
CA ARG A 417 11.87 0.96 18.66
C ARG A 417 11.98 2.05 19.71
N ASN A 418 10.99 2.92 19.79
CA ASN A 418 10.99 4.13 20.60
C ASN A 418 10.05 4.04 21.81
N ASN A 419 9.09 3.10 21.80
CA ASN A 419 8.08 2.94 22.83
C ASN A 419 8.17 1.56 23.50
N ASN A 420 8.71 1.51 24.70
CA ASN A 420 8.86 0.28 25.48
C ASN A 420 7.53 -0.28 26.03
N THR A 421 6.43 0.43 25.88
CA THR A 421 5.08 -0.01 26.28
C THR A 421 4.29 -0.53 25.09
N TYR A 422 4.86 -0.55 23.89
CA TYR A 422 4.23 -1.11 22.71
C TYR A 422 3.99 -2.61 22.89
N ASP A 423 2.75 -3.04 22.71
CA ASP A 423 2.33 -4.44 22.86
C ASP A 423 2.43 -5.18 21.53
N ILE A 424 3.34 -6.16 21.46
CA ILE A 424 3.61 -6.98 20.27
C ILE A 424 2.81 -8.28 20.24
N ARG A 425 1.84 -8.45 21.15
CA ARG A 425 1.03 -9.67 21.25
C ARG A 425 0.14 -9.91 20.04
N LYS A 426 -0.24 -11.15 19.87
CA LYS A 426 -1.34 -11.53 18.96
C LYS A 426 -2.65 -10.81 19.33
N PRO A 427 -3.42 -10.31 18.36
CA PRO A 427 -4.75 -9.76 18.60
C PRO A 427 -5.70 -10.77 19.25
N ASP A 428 -6.42 -10.35 20.27
CA ASP A 428 -7.46 -11.14 20.92
C ASP A 428 -8.83 -11.04 20.18
N ALA A 429 -9.86 -11.70 20.71
CA ALA A 429 -11.19 -11.70 20.12
C ALA A 429 -11.83 -10.31 20.04
N GLY A 430 -11.57 -9.45 21.07
CA GLY A 430 -12.05 -8.06 21.07
C GLY A 430 -11.35 -7.20 20.03
N ASP A 431 -10.03 -7.39 19.85
CA ASP A 431 -9.27 -6.73 18.80
C ASP A 431 -9.75 -7.15 17.41
N ARG A 432 -10.03 -8.45 17.22
CA ARG A 432 -10.59 -8.97 15.95
C ARG A 432 -12.01 -8.48 15.68
N ALA A 433 -12.81 -8.19 16.72
CA ALA A 433 -14.12 -7.57 16.53
C ALA A 433 -13.98 -6.15 15.94
N ILE A 434 -13.04 -5.35 16.45
CA ILE A 434 -12.73 -4.02 15.91
C ILE A 434 -12.20 -4.13 14.48
N GLN A 435 -11.29 -5.08 14.20
CA GLN A 435 -10.76 -5.29 12.86
C GLN A 435 -11.88 -5.56 11.86
N ARG A 436 -12.84 -6.41 12.19
CA ARG A 436 -13.99 -6.69 11.31
C ARG A 436 -14.86 -5.45 11.08
N ILE A 437 -15.05 -4.57 12.08
CA ILE A 437 -15.75 -3.29 11.89
C ILE A 437 -15.02 -2.42 10.87
N VAL A 438 -13.71 -2.27 11.00
CA VAL A 438 -12.88 -1.46 10.09
C VAL A 438 -12.96 -2.00 8.66
N VAL A 439 -12.81 -3.32 8.49
CA VAL A 439 -12.92 -3.98 7.18
C VAL A 439 -14.29 -3.77 6.55
N LEU A 440 -15.37 -3.93 7.31
CA LEU A 440 -16.72 -3.75 6.80
C LEU A 440 -16.99 -2.29 6.42
N PHE A 441 -16.49 -1.34 7.21
CA PHE A 441 -16.53 0.07 6.86
C PHE A 441 -15.75 0.36 5.57
N GLN A 442 -14.51 -0.12 5.45
CA GLN A 442 -13.67 0.06 4.27
C GLN A 442 -14.36 -0.50 3.01
N MET A 443 -14.99 -1.67 3.09
CA MET A 443 -15.66 -2.31 1.96
C MET A 443 -16.99 -1.63 1.59
N THR A 444 -17.60 -0.87 2.48
CA THR A 444 -18.88 -0.18 2.23
C THR A 444 -18.73 1.33 1.97
N TYR A 445 -17.63 1.94 2.37
CA TYR A 445 -17.36 3.36 2.13
C TYR A 445 -17.00 3.63 0.65
N LEU A 446 -17.16 4.88 0.22
CA LEU A 446 -16.86 5.36 -1.13
C LEU A 446 -15.33 5.49 -1.34
N GLY A 447 -14.83 4.94 -2.43
CA GLY A 447 -13.41 4.85 -2.80
C GLY A 447 -13.01 3.41 -3.06
N ALA A 448 -11.82 3.16 -3.59
CA ALA A 448 -11.30 1.82 -3.90
C ALA A 448 -10.55 1.24 -2.68
N PRO A 449 -11.07 0.20 -2.02
CA PRO A 449 -10.41 -0.41 -0.85
C PRO A 449 -9.04 -1.00 -1.21
N VAL A 450 -8.10 -0.93 -0.26
CA VAL A 450 -6.79 -1.58 -0.36
C VAL A 450 -6.62 -2.54 0.81
N VAL A 451 -6.29 -3.78 0.53
CA VAL A 451 -5.91 -4.80 1.53
C VAL A 451 -4.40 -4.95 1.47
N TYR A 452 -3.73 -4.78 2.59
CA TYR A 452 -2.30 -5.06 2.71
C TYR A 452 -2.09 -6.56 2.90
N TYR A 453 -1.10 -7.16 2.21
CA TYR A 453 -0.90 -8.62 2.22
C TYR A 453 -0.85 -9.17 3.65
N GLY A 454 -1.62 -10.21 3.90
CA GLY A 454 -1.60 -10.93 5.16
C GLY A 454 -2.57 -10.41 6.23
N ASP A 455 -3.20 -9.27 6.05
CA ASP A 455 -4.22 -8.80 7.00
C ASP A 455 -5.42 -9.73 7.04
N GLU A 456 -5.82 -10.23 5.87
CA GLU A 456 -6.90 -11.22 5.74
C GLU A 456 -6.52 -12.58 6.32
N ALA A 457 -5.21 -12.88 6.40
CA ALA A 457 -4.67 -14.09 7.01
C ALA A 457 -4.50 -13.98 8.52
N GLY A 458 -4.77 -12.79 9.09
CA GLY A 458 -4.67 -12.54 10.52
C GLY A 458 -3.29 -12.13 11.02
N MET A 459 -2.41 -11.68 10.13
CA MET A 459 -1.08 -11.18 10.51
C MET A 459 -1.19 -9.93 11.39
N TRP A 460 -0.17 -9.72 12.20
CA TRP A 460 0.08 -8.51 12.97
C TRP A 460 1.55 -8.15 12.86
N GLY A 461 1.93 -6.96 13.20
CA GLY A 461 3.30 -6.43 13.14
C GLY A 461 3.28 -4.93 13.39
N ALA A 462 4.26 -4.44 14.14
CA ALA A 462 4.46 -3.02 14.39
C ALA A 462 4.90 -2.30 13.11
N HIS A 463 5.29 -1.04 13.26
CA HIS A 463 5.84 -0.23 12.17
C HIS A 463 7.03 -0.92 11.47
N ASP A 464 7.39 -0.46 10.26
CA ASP A 464 8.57 -0.95 9.52
C ASP A 464 9.79 -1.15 10.44
N PRO A 465 10.44 -2.33 10.43
CA PRO A 465 10.29 -3.46 9.50
C PRO A 465 9.25 -4.52 9.91
N ASP A 466 8.62 -4.43 11.06
CA ASP A 466 7.80 -5.49 11.65
C ASP A 466 6.49 -5.75 10.87
N CYS A 467 5.94 -4.71 10.23
CA CYS A 467 4.79 -4.87 9.33
C CYS A 467 5.12 -5.69 8.07
N ARG A 468 6.41 -5.92 7.79
CA ARG A 468 6.92 -6.63 6.60
C ARG A 468 7.34 -8.08 6.89
N MET A 469 6.72 -8.72 7.89
CA MET A 469 6.91 -10.16 8.14
C MET A 469 6.50 -11.00 6.91
N PRO A 470 7.12 -12.19 6.70
CA PRO A 470 6.71 -13.12 5.65
C PRO A 470 5.25 -13.50 5.77
N MET A 471 4.55 -13.58 4.62
CA MET A 471 3.15 -13.95 4.54
C MET A 471 2.85 -15.29 5.21
N VAL A 472 1.83 -15.31 6.03
CA VAL A 472 1.37 -16.52 6.73
C VAL A 472 0.46 -17.32 5.80
N TRP A 473 1.02 -18.38 5.20
CA TRP A 473 0.29 -19.25 4.29
C TRP A 473 -0.30 -20.46 5.02
N LYS A 474 -1.49 -20.87 4.60
CA LYS A 474 -2.20 -22.03 5.16
C LYS A 474 -1.45 -23.36 4.97
N ASP A 475 -0.62 -23.45 3.93
CA ASP A 475 0.18 -24.64 3.59
C ASP A 475 1.54 -24.69 4.31
N LEU A 476 1.84 -23.72 5.18
CA LEU A 476 3.07 -23.66 5.97
C LEU A 476 2.76 -23.77 7.47
N LYS A 477 3.72 -24.31 8.21
CA LYS A 477 3.67 -24.37 9.67
C LYS A 477 4.71 -23.41 10.24
N PHE A 478 4.26 -22.44 11.00
CA PHE A 478 5.10 -21.40 11.60
C PHE A 478 5.50 -21.75 13.03
N ASP A 479 6.68 -21.30 13.42
CA ASP A 479 7.09 -21.30 14.82
C ASP A 479 6.27 -20.29 15.61
N PRO A 480 5.97 -20.58 16.89
CA PRO A 480 5.32 -19.60 17.75
C PRO A 480 6.21 -18.35 17.93
N GLN A 481 5.58 -17.18 18.01
CA GLN A 481 6.28 -15.92 18.26
C GLN A 481 6.56 -15.78 19.76
N ALA A 482 7.74 -16.21 20.18
CA ALA A 482 8.11 -16.38 21.58
C ALA A 482 9.25 -15.45 22.05
N THR A 483 9.77 -14.60 21.16
CA THR A 483 10.86 -13.67 21.44
C THR A 483 10.36 -12.22 21.33
N ASP A 484 10.91 -11.30 22.12
CA ASP A 484 10.68 -9.87 21.98
C ASP A 484 11.82 -9.20 21.19
N PRO A 485 11.70 -7.91 20.77
CA PRO A 485 12.74 -7.21 20.01
C PRO A 485 14.09 -7.09 20.71
N ARG A 486 14.14 -7.30 22.03
CA ARG A 486 15.38 -7.30 22.84
C ARG A 486 16.03 -8.67 22.92
N GLY A 487 15.42 -9.69 22.29
CA GLY A 487 15.87 -11.08 22.37
C GLY A 487 15.46 -11.78 23.66
N ILE A 488 14.48 -11.24 24.40
CA ILE A 488 13.99 -11.83 25.65
C ILE A 488 12.80 -12.74 25.32
N GLY A 489 12.80 -13.94 25.91
CA GLY A 489 11.68 -14.86 25.79
C GLY A 489 10.40 -14.30 26.42
N ARG A 490 9.27 -14.48 25.73
CA ARG A 490 7.92 -14.10 26.18
C ARG A 490 6.94 -15.26 26.04
N SER A 491 5.75 -15.12 26.59
CA SER A 491 4.66 -16.08 26.32
C SER A 491 4.46 -16.22 24.82
N PRO A 492 4.49 -17.46 24.28
CA PRO A 492 4.40 -17.69 22.86
C PRO A 492 3.01 -17.35 22.32
N ASP A 493 2.97 -16.69 21.18
CA ASP A 493 1.78 -16.49 20.36
C ASP A 493 1.84 -17.40 19.12
N ASP A 494 0.84 -18.24 18.95
CA ASP A 494 0.74 -19.10 17.76
C ASP A 494 0.52 -18.25 16.51
N LEU A 495 1.40 -18.40 15.53
CA LEU A 495 1.29 -17.76 14.22
C LEU A 495 0.71 -18.74 13.20
N ASN A 496 -0.57 -18.60 12.90
CA ASN A 496 -1.31 -19.48 11.99
C ASN A 496 -2.23 -18.66 11.09
N PHE A 497 -2.52 -19.19 9.90
CA PHE A 497 -3.50 -18.62 8.99
C PHE A 497 -4.91 -18.59 9.63
N ASP A 498 -5.49 -17.40 9.75
CA ASP A 498 -6.83 -17.21 10.31
C ASP A 498 -7.91 -17.43 9.24
N ALA A 499 -8.40 -18.66 9.12
CA ALA A 499 -9.40 -19.03 8.13
C ALA A 499 -10.76 -18.32 8.35
N HIS A 500 -11.09 -17.95 9.60
CA HIS A 500 -12.33 -17.25 9.91
C HIS A 500 -12.27 -15.79 9.48
N LEU A 501 -11.13 -15.13 9.73
CA LEU A 501 -10.92 -13.77 9.28
C LEU A 501 -10.84 -13.69 7.76
N PHE A 502 -10.14 -14.62 7.11
CA PHE A 502 -10.11 -14.75 5.66
C PHE A 502 -11.52 -14.87 5.06
N ALA A 503 -12.35 -15.74 5.63
CA ALA A 503 -13.74 -15.92 5.18
C ALA A 503 -14.57 -14.64 5.36
N PHE A 504 -14.31 -13.86 6.42
CA PHE A 504 -14.95 -12.57 6.64
C PHE A 504 -14.55 -11.53 5.58
N TYR A 505 -13.24 -11.37 5.31
CA TYR A 505 -12.75 -10.50 4.23
C TYR A 505 -13.39 -10.89 2.88
N LYS A 506 -13.36 -12.18 2.54
CA LYS A 506 -13.97 -12.71 1.32
C LYS A 506 -15.45 -12.36 1.21
N SER A 507 -16.21 -12.49 2.31
CA SER A 507 -17.64 -12.17 2.34
C SER A 507 -17.89 -10.66 2.15
N ALA A 508 -17.12 -9.80 2.82
CA ALA A 508 -17.23 -8.35 2.70
C ALA A 508 -16.85 -7.85 1.29
N ILE A 509 -15.80 -8.44 0.69
CA ILE A 509 -15.38 -8.19 -0.68
C ILE A 509 -16.47 -8.63 -1.68
N ALA A 510 -17.01 -9.84 -1.52
CA ALA A 510 -18.07 -10.36 -2.37
C ALA A 510 -19.32 -9.47 -2.30
N PHE A 511 -19.70 -9.01 -1.11
CA PHE A 511 -20.79 -8.07 -0.92
C PHE A 511 -20.56 -6.76 -1.68
N ARG A 512 -19.38 -6.13 -1.52
CA ARG A 512 -19.05 -4.92 -2.27
C ARG A 512 -19.16 -5.10 -3.78
N LYS A 513 -18.67 -6.22 -4.30
CA LYS A 513 -18.71 -6.51 -5.75
C LYS A 513 -20.12 -6.76 -6.27
N ALA A 514 -21.01 -7.30 -5.45
CA ALA A 514 -22.40 -7.56 -5.81
C ALA A 514 -23.26 -6.29 -5.87
N HIS A 515 -22.85 -5.21 -5.19
CA HIS A 515 -23.63 -3.99 -5.02
C HIS A 515 -22.94 -2.78 -5.64
N ALA A 516 -23.36 -2.42 -6.87
CA ALA A 516 -22.75 -1.33 -7.65
C ALA A 516 -22.78 0.02 -6.92
N VAL A 517 -23.80 0.28 -6.11
CA VAL A 517 -23.94 1.47 -5.29
C VAL A 517 -22.74 1.72 -4.36
N LEU A 518 -22.05 0.68 -3.94
CA LEU A 518 -20.86 0.80 -3.07
C LEU A 518 -19.64 1.32 -3.83
N ALA A 519 -19.62 1.23 -5.16
CA ALA A 519 -18.52 1.75 -5.97
C ALA A 519 -18.58 3.27 -6.13
N ASP A 520 -19.75 3.83 -6.47
CA ASP A 520 -19.89 5.22 -6.91
C ASP A 520 -21.11 5.95 -6.34
N GLY A 521 -22.04 5.26 -5.66
CA GLY A 521 -23.21 5.89 -5.05
C GLY A 521 -22.83 6.91 -3.96
N PRO A 522 -23.67 7.91 -3.71
CA PRO A 522 -23.42 8.92 -2.68
C PRO A 522 -23.32 8.33 -1.27
N VAL A 523 -22.65 9.04 -0.39
CA VAL A 523 -22.52 8.72 1.05
C VAL A 523 -23.32 9.73 1.85
N GLU A 524 -24.20 9.26 2.73
CA GLU A 524 -24.89 10.04 3.74
C GLU A 524 -24.69 9.38 5.11
N PHE A 525 -24.25 10.16 6.11
CA PHE A 525 -24.15 9.66 7.48
C PHE A 525 -25.42 9.96 8.25
N LEU A 526 -25.93 8.94 8.94
CA LEU A 526 -27.16 9.00 9.70
C LEU A 526 -26.87 9.03 11.20
N ASN A 527 -27.42 10.00 11.91
CA ASN A 527 -27.53 10.08 13.37
C ASN A 527 -26.25 9.72 14.15
N PRO A 528 -25.09 10.37 13.87
CA PRO A 528 -23.88 10.10 14.64
C PRO A 528 -24.12 10.47 16.11
N ASN A 529 -23.87 9.52 17.03
CA ASN A 529 -24.06 9.70 18.45
C ASN A 529 -22.74 9.61 19.22
N ASP A 530 -22.27 10.73 19.72
CA ASP A 530 -20.99 10.86 20.39
C ASP A 530 -20.94 10.11 21.72
N SER A 531 -22.02 10.19 22.50
CA SER A 531 -22.10 9.56 23.83
C SER A 531 -22.11 8.04 23.75
N ASN A 532 -22.80 7.48 22.76
CA ASN A 532 -22.92 6.05 22.56
C ASN A 532 -21.88 5.49 21.60
N ARG A 533 -21.12 6.34 20.90
CA ARG A 533 -20.16 5.97 19.83
C ARG A 533 -20.82 5.11 18.76
N THR A 534 -22.01 5.50 18.33
CA THR A 534 -22.77 4.85 17.26
C THR A 534 -22.93 5.77 16.08
N LEU A 535 -23.04 5.20 14.89
CA LEU A 535 -23.39 5.90 13.67
C LEU A 535 -23.96 4.92 12.65
N ALA A 536 -24.67 5.45 11.65
CA ALA A 536 -24.97 4.70 10.46
C ALA A 536 -24.55 5.48 9.21
N MET A 537 -24.39 4.76 8.10
CA MET A 537 -23.99 5.29 6.81
C MET A 537 -24.87 4.70 5.72
N LEU A 538 -25.59 5.55 5.01
CA LEU A 538 -26.42 5.20 3.87
C LEU A 538 -25.63 5.32 2.57
N ARG A 539 -25.73 4.33 1.71
CA ARG A 539 -25.35 4.33 0.30
C ARG A 539 -26.61 4.11 -0.53
N ARG A 540 -26.93 5.07 -1.39
CA ARG A 540 -28.16 5.04 -2.18
C ARG A 540 -27.86 4.94 -3.67
N GLY A 541 -28.47 3.97 -4.35
CA GLY A 541 -28.52 3.80 -5.79
C GLY A 541 -29.91 4.04 -6.36
N ASP A 542 -30.10 3.72 -7.63
CA ASP A 542 -31.39 3.89 -8.30
C ASP A 542 -32.42 2.84 -7.88
N SER A 543 -31.98 1.67 -7.48
CA SER A 543 -32.85 0.51 -7.18
C SER A 543 -32.58 -0.14 -5.82
N GLU A 544 -31.49 0.23 -5.16
CA GLU A 544 -31.08 -0.35 -3.89
C GLU A 544 -30.55 0.68 -2.92
N GLU A 545 -30.74 0.44 -1.64
CA GLU A 545 -30.16 1.19 -0.53
C GLU A 545 -29.43 0.25 0.40
N ILE A 546 -28.23 0.64 0.82
CA ILE A 546 -27.39 -0.11 1.75
C ILE A 546 -27.07 0.80 2.92
N VAL A 547 -27.36 0.33 4.13
CA VAL A 547 -26.99 1.04 5.37
C VAL A 547 -26.00 0.19 6.16
N LEU A 548 -24.85 0.74 6.48
CA LEU A 548 -23.95 0.22 7.49
C LEU A 548 -24.26 0.88 8.83
N ALA A 549 -24.69 0.09 9.83
CA ALA A 549 -24.88 0.52 11.21
C ALA A 549 -23.68 0.06 12.06
N ILE A 550 -23.15 0.94 12.91
CA ILE A 550 -21.95 0.67 13.73
C ILE A 550 -22.20 1.02 15.19
N ASN A 551 -22.00 0.05 16.07
CA ASN A 551 -21.83 0.25 17.50
C ASN A 551 -20.34 0.10 17.86
N ARG A 552 -19.63 1.22 17.98
CA ARG A 552 -18.21 1.23 18.40
C ARG A 552 -18.06 1.35 19.93
N GLY A 553 -19.19 1.44 20.63
CA GLY A 553 -19.25 1.52 22.10
C GLY A 553 -19.03 0.16 22.77
N ASP A 554 -19.01 0.19 24.11
CA ASP A 554 -18.81 -0.97 25.00
C ASP A 554 -20.09 -1.51 25.61
N GLN A 555 -21.25 -0.98 25.21
CA GLN A 555 -22.59 -1.41 25.65
C GLN A 555 -23.47 -1.71 24.44
N PRO A 556 -24.46 -2.63 24.55
CA PRO A 556 -25.47 -2.81 23.53
C PRO A 556 -26.22 -1.52 23.27
N ARG A 557 -26.54 -1.23 21.99
CA ARG A 557 -27.23 0.00 21.59
C ARG A 557 -28.27 -0.28 20.52
N VAL A 558 -29.40 0.39 20.65
CA VAL A 558 -30.36 0.55 19.56
C VAL A 558 -29.88 1.72 18.70
N ILE A 559 -29.75 1.50 17.41
CA ILE A 559 -29.39 2.52 16.42
C ILE A 559 -30.63 2.75 15.56
N HIS A 560 -31.14 3.97 15.58
CA HIS A 560 -32.28 4.39 14.77
C HIS A 560 -31.79 4.79 13.37
N LEU A 561 -32.34 4.15 12.34
CA LEU A 561 -32.03 4.37 10.93
C LEU A 561 -33.15 5.18 10.30
N SER A 562 -32.96 6.49 10.20
CA SER A 562 -33.94 7.43 9.67
C SER A 562 -33.26 8.42 8.74
N SER A 563 -33.84 8.64 7.58
CA SER A 563 -33.47 9.66 6.62
C SER A 563 -34.64 9.94 5.68
N PRO A 564 -34.82 11.19 5.22
CA PRO A 564 -35.77 11.51 4.15
C PRO A 564 -35.51 10.73 2.86
N HIS A 565 -34.31 10.19 2.74
CA HIS A 565 -33.85 9.43 1.58
C HIS A 565 -33.89 7.91 1.78
N LEU A 566 -34.36 7.41 2.94
CA LEU A 566 -34.44 6.00 3.24
C LEU A 566 -35.85 5.49 2.94
N GLU A 567 -36.02 4.78 1.82
CA GLU A 567 -37.32 4.32 1.30
C GLU A 567 -37.44 2.80 1.27
N TRP A 568 -36.84 2.11 2.23
CA TRP A 568 -36.79 0.65 2.26
C TRP A 568 -38.14 -0.05 2.27
N THR A 569 -38.27 -1.07 1.44
CA THR A 569 -39.24 -2.11 1.59
C THR A 569 -38.57 -3.40 2.01
N ASP A 570 -39.03 -4.04 3.10
CA ASP A 570 -38.55 -5.32 3.63
C ASP A 570 -37.00 -5.43 3.75
N PRO A 571 -36.35 -4.53 4.54
CA PRO A 571 -34.90 -4.56 4.66
C PRO A 571 -34.40 -5.82 5.35
N GLN A 572 -33.24 -6.31 4.89
CA GLN A 572 -32.59 -7.52 5.38
C GLN A 572 -31.19 -7.20 5.89
N ILE A 573 -30.71 -7.93 6.90
CA ILE A 573 -29.32 -7.86 7.32
C ILE A 573 -28.51 -8.83 6.48
N ALA A 574 -27.56 -8.29 5.71
CA ALA A 574 -26.73 -9.04 4.79
C ALA A 574 -25.44 -9.58 5.43
N ILE A 575 -24.77 -8.75 6.24
CA ILE A 575 -23.52 -9.10 6.92
C ILE A 575 -23.55 -8.50 8.33
N SER A 576 -23.07 -9.28 9.31
CA SER A 576 -22.76 -8.79 10.64
C SER A 576 -21.33 -9.19 11.06
N THR A 577 -20.62 -8.30 11.76
CA THR A 577 -19.22 -8.52 12.17
C THR A 577 -19.09 -9.58 13.28
N ASP A 578 -20.15 -9.88 14.01
CA ASP A 578 -20.21 -10.92 15.04
C ASP A 578 -20.78 -12.26 14.52
N GLY A 579 -21.18 -12.31 13.25
CA GLY A 579 -21.79 -13.50 12.63
C GLY A 579 -23.21 -13.81 13.09
N SER A 580 -23.80 -12.96 13.94
CA SER A 580 -25.15 -13.17 14.48
C SER A 580 -26.22 -12.63 13.53
N ARG A 581 -27.44 -13.18 13.65
CA ARG A 581 -28.61 -12.62 13.00
C ARG A 581 -29.24 -11.57 13.91
N HIS A 582 -29.14 -10.30 13.50
CA HIS A 582 -29.86 -9.22 14.14
C HIS A 582 -31.23 -9.01 13.46
N THR A 583 -32.13 -8.29 14.12
CA THR A 583 -33.44 -7.97 13.58
C THR A 583 -33.58 -6.47 13.39
N LEU A 584 -34.26 -6.10 12.31
CA LEU A 584 -34.70 -4.73 12.08
C LEU A 584 -36.15 -4.63 12.56
N ALA A 585 -36.41 -3.66 13.42
CA ALA A 585 -37.76 -3.34 13.88
C ALA A 585 -38.21 -2.03 13.23
N ARG A 586 -39.43 -2.01 12.65
CA ARG A 586 -39.97 -0.78 12.10
C ARG A 586 -40.46 0.13 13.21
N ASP A 587 -40.10 1.41 13.14
CA ASP A 587 -40.62 2.49 13.99
C ASP A 587 -41.44 3.46 13.16
N SER A 588 -41.96 4.53 13.79
CA SER A 588 -42.86 5.53 13.19
C SER A 588 -42.25 6.25 11.98
N ASP A 589 -40.95 6.50 11.98
CA ASP A 589 -40.21 7.29 10.98
C ASP A 589 -38.94 6.61 10.47
N GLY A 590 -38.74 5.30 10.74
CA GLY A 590 -37.55 4.57 10.31
C GLY A 590 -37.50 3.13 10.76
N TRP A 591 -36.28 2.68 11.03
CA TRP A 591 -35.98 1.31 11.45
C TRP A 591 -34.99 1.30 12.59
N ASP A 592 -35.21 0.45 13.56
CA ASP A 592 -34.32 0.22 14.68
C ASP A 592 -33.53 -1.07 14.51
N ILE A 593 -32.22 -1.00 14.78
CA ILE A 593 -31.36 -2.16 14.90
C ILE A 593 -30.66 -2.16 16.26
N ASN A 594 -30.76 -3.30 16.97
CA ASN A 594 -30.03 -3.48 18.22
C ASN A 594 -28.72 -4.20 17.96
N LEU A 595 -27.60 -3.54 18.24
CA LEU A 595 -26.26 -4.09 18.05
C LEU A 595 -25.53 -4.26 19.38
N PRO A 596 -24.91 -5.43 19.62
CA PRO A 596 -23.98 -5.65 20.73
C PRO A 596 -22.80 -4.66 20.71
N PRO A 597 -21.98 -4.61 21.78
CA PRO A 597 -20.73 -3.86 21.77
C PRO A 597 -19.82 -4.30 20.63
N LEU A 598 -19.04 -3.36 20.09
CA LEU A 598 -18.03 -3.64 19.05
C LEU A 598 -18.59 -4.43 17.87
N THR A 599 -19.79 -4.06 17.40
CA THR A 599 -20.48 -4.74 16.31
C THR A 599 -20.91 -3.75 15.24
N ALA A 600 -20.80 -4.18 13.99
CA ALA A 600 -21.39 -3.50 12.84
C ALA A 600 -22.21 -4.48 12.00
N ALA A 601 -23.27 -3.96 11.38
CA ALA A 601 -24.11 -4.73 10.48
C ALA A 601 -24.42 -3.93 9.21
N VAL A 602 -24.43 -4.62 8.09
CA VAL A 602 -24.89 -4.09 6.80
C VAL A 602 -26.33 -4.54 6.58
N CYS A 603 -27.20 -3.56 6.40
CA CYS A 603 -28.59 -3.73 6.05
C CYS A 603 -28.78 -3.34 4.58
N GLN A 604 -29.54 -4.10 3.85
CA GLN A 604 -29.90 -3.82 2.46
C GLN A 604 -31.41 -3.82 2.28
N GLY A 605 -31.92 -2.93 1.45
CA GLY A 605 -33.31 -2.86 1.09
C GLY A 605 -33.48 -2.41 -0.36
N MET A 606 -34.60 -2.79 -0.96
CA MET A 606 -34.95 -2.37 -2.32
C MET A 606 -35.73 -1.06 -2.26
N ILE A 607 -35.48 -0.17 -3.19
CA ILE A 607 -36.29 1.02 -3.39
C ILE A 607 -37.55 0.60 -4.17
N PRO A 608 -38.77 0.97 -3.71
CA PRO A 608 -39.98 0.70 -4.47
C PRO A 608 -39.88 1.36 -5.85
N VAL A 609 -39.99 0.58 -6.92
CA VAL A 609 -40.14 1.13 -8.26
C VAL A 609 -41.54 1.72 -8.36
N LEU A 610 -41.68 3.02 -8.16
CA LEU A 610 -42.92 3.72 -8.45
C LEU A 610 -43.20 3.54 -9.96
N PRO A 611 -44.40 3.07 -10.35
CA PRO A 611 -44.76 3.00 -11.76
C PRO A 611 -44.62 4.40 -12.37
N ARG A 612 -43.78 4.52 -13.40
CA ARG A 612 -43.71 5.77 -14.17
C ARG A 612 -45.12 6.03 -14.70
N ASN A 613 -45.78 7.08 -14.18
CA ASN A 613 -47.01 7.57 -14.76
C ASN A 613 -46.70 8.00 -16.19
N HIS A 614 -46.92 7.09 -17.11
CA HIS A 614 -47.10 7.48 -18.52
C HIS A 614 -48.37 8.26 -18.54
N GLY A 615 -48.29 9.59 -18.54
CA GLY A 615 -49.43 10.44 -18.83
C GLY A 615 -50.07 9.97 -20.15
N PRO A 616 -51.39 10.16 -20.27
CA PRO A 616 -52.08 9.70 -21.46
C PRO A 616 -51.52 10.36 -22.74
N PRO A 617 -51.62 9.65 -23.89
CA PRO A 617 -51.08 10.11 -25.17
C PRO A 617 -51.69 11.43 -25.65
#